data_046c4a8912aa5d6ff73f992620d33514
#
_entry.id   046c4a8912aa5d6ff73f992620d33514
#
_cell.length_a   1.000
_cell.length_b   1.000
_cell.length_c   1.000
_cell.angle_alpha   90.00
_cell.angle_beta   90.00
_cell.angle_gamma   90.00
#
_symmetry.space_group_name_H-M   'P 1'
#
loop_
_entity.id
_entity.type
_entity.pdbx_description
1 polymer ?
#
loop_
_entity_poly.entity_id
_entity_poly.type
_entity_poly.pdbx_seq_one_letter_code
_entity_poly.pdbx_strand_id
1 'polypeptide(L)'
;MYKNAIEKINKFYDLNLNSSRKEAIFDVLEEIIPFWRGAIFYLTPDNLSLEFSKNFDNISTIQINKKLSEKLYDTADENFKPDVAQLFNIQEEKILCEKLVIKGAVFGIIILEKENEDFSFDEKLIFKTCASIISNLIKDLELSKVLKMQVEALQSGIITSNKAYADVKRQNKKIKESEKQQNEFIANISHDLRTPLNSIIGFSELLSNKIVGDLNEKQNGYVEDIKIAGIKLLEMINEVLDIAKIESHTVKLNISNIYADVLIDEVCNIIKPISDKKHITITKNIIGEILFKGDFIKLQQVLFNILGNAVKFSPENSEIKISAKTQGDKIVIKIKDEGIGIAKKYHKKIFDKFFQVEDSMSKTEASTGLGLAISKEFVKMHGGEISVDSSKGNGTEFTIILKSENY
;
A
#
# COMPACT_ATOMS: atom_id res chain seq x y z
N MET A 1 -29.36 24.15 -61.10
CA MET A 1 -28.65 24.79 -60.00
C MET A 1 -28.41 23.83 -58.81
N TYR A 2 -29.41 23.22 -58.20
CA TYR A 2 -29.28 22.32 -57.04
C TYR A 2 -28.34 21.13 -57.22
N LYS A 3 -28.38 20.44 -58.37
CA LYS A 3 -27.51 19.24 -58.61
C LYS A 3 -26.03 19.59 -58.61
N ASN A 4 -25.67 20.77 -59.14
CA ASN A 4 -24.28 21.29 -59.14
C ASN A 4 -23.83 21.76 -57.74
N ALA A 5 -24.80 22.28 -56.95
CA ALA A 5 -24.51 22.68 -55.53
C ALA A 5 -24.27 21.44 -54.66
N ILE A 6 -25.01 20.35 -54.83
CA ILE A 6 -24.80 19.11 -54.05
C ILE A 6 -23.43 18.49 -54.35
N GLU A 7 -22.99 18.47 -55.62
CA GLU A 7 -21.64 17.95 -55.96
C GLU A 7 -20.53 18.78 -55.31
N LYS A 8 -20.73 20.11 -55.25
CA LYS A 8 -19.75 20.99 -54.59
C LYS A 8 -19.80 20.88 -53.06
N ILE A 9 -20.96 20.70 -52.47
CA ILE A 9 -21.13 20.46 -51.01
C ILE A 9 -20.37 19.19 -50.58
N ASN A 10 -20.37 18.15 -51.41
CA ASN A 10 -19.61 16.92 -51.12
C ASN A 10 -18.10 17.18 -50.91
N LYS A 11 -17.54 18.25 -51.50
CA LYS A 11 -16.14 18.60 -51.31
C LYS A 11 -15.82 18.93 -49.84
N PHE A 12 -16.80 19.31 -49.00
CA PHE A 12 -16.59 19.46 -47.57
C PHE A 12 -16.20 18.15 -46.87
N TYR A 13 -16.74 17.03 -47.31
CA TYR A 13 -16.41 15.71 -46.75
C TYR A 13 -15.02 15.22 -47.18
N ASP A 14 -14.50 15.75 -48.29
CA ASP A 14 -13.14 15.43 -48.79
C ASP A 14 -12.09 16.35 -48.19
N LEU A 15 -12.51 17.38 -47.41
CA LEU A 15 -11.59 18.28 -46.72
C LEU A 15 -10.86 17.54 -45.61
N ASN A 16 -9.59 17.24 -45.84
CA ASN A 16 -8.70 16.76 -44.80
C ASN A 16 -8.24 17.96 -43.97
N LEU A 17 -9.12 18.40 -43.06
CA LEU A 17 -8.88 19.57 -42.21
C LEU A 17 -7.88 19.19 -41.11
N ASN A 18 -6.71 19.76 -41.17
CA ASN A 18 -5.79 19.84 -40.04
C ASN A 18 -5.68 21.32 -39.59
N SER A 19 -5.09 21.57 -38.45
CA SER A 19 -5.01 22.89 -37.83
C SER A 19 -4.39 24.01 -38.76
N SER A 20 -3.73 23.61 -39.82
CA SER A 20 -3.07 24.51 -40.81
C SER A 20 -3.89 24.77 -42.08
N ARG A 21 -5.08 24.17 -42.26
CA ARG A 21 -5.91 24.29 -43.44
C ARG A 21 -7.39 24.61 -43.13
N LYS A 22 -7.65 25.30 -42.04
CA LYS A 22 -9.01 25.73 -41.67
C LYS A 22 -9.61 26.65 -42.70
N GLU A 23 -8.78 27.48 -43.37
CA GLU A 23 -9.17 28.41 -44.41
C GLU A 23 -9.75 27.72 -45.67
N ALA A 24 -9.41 26.45 -45.90
CA ALA A 24 -9.96 25.66 -46.98
C ALA A 24 -11.48 25.52 -46.96
N ILE A 25 -12.11 25.73 -45.80
CA ILE A 25 -13.57 25.80 -45.67
C ILE A 25 -14.13 26.93 -46.52
N PHE A 26 -13.48 28.09 -46.51
CA PHE A 26 -13.90 29.24 -47.29
C PHE A 26 -13.64 29.08 -48.78
N ASP A 27 -12.62 28.33 -49.19
CA ASP A 27 -12.36 28.04 -50.60
C ASP A 27 -13.48 27.18 -51.18
N VAL A 28 -13.95 26.15 -50.43
CA VAL A 28 -15.12 25.34 -50.84
C VAL A 28 -16.40 26.18 -50.84
N LEU A 29 -16.60 27.03 -49.81
CA LEU A 29 -17.78 27.93 -49.76
C LEU A 29 -17.84 28.87 -50.95
N GLU A 30 -16.71 29.49 -51.34
CA GLU A 30 -16.64 30.42 -52.45
C GLU A 30 -17.02 29.81 -53.81
N GLU A 31 -16.69 28.52 -53.98
CA GLU A 31 -17.13 27.75 -55.17
C GLU A 31 -18.65 27.54 -55.22
N ILE A 32 -19.30 27.50 -54.07
CA ILE A 32 -20.73 27.22 -53.91
C ILE A 32 -21.54 28.52 -53.92
N ILE A 33 -21.12 29.49 -53.13
CA ILE A 33 -21.77 30.80 -52.91
C ILE A 33 -20.67 31.87 -53.07
N PRO A 34 -20.67 32.65 -54.16
CA PRO A 34 -19.70 33.72 -54.32
C PRO A 34 -19.86 34.76 -53.20
N PHE A 35 -18.74 35.10 -52.57
CA PHE A 35 -18.67 36.12 -51.53
C PHE A 35 -17.38 36.92 -51.61
N TRP A 36 -17.35 38.11 -51.04
CA TRP A 36 -16.16 38.97 -50.99
C TRP A 36 -15.31 38.64 -49.77
N ARG A 37 -15.94 38.54 -48.59
CA ARG A 37 -15.24 38.16 -47.34
C ARG A 37 -16.09 37.22 -46.48
N GLY A 38 -15.43 36.42 -45.67
CA GLY A 38 -16.09 35.47 -44.78
C GLY A 38 -15.31 35.24 -43.49
N ALA A 39 -16.02 34.97 -42.40
CA ALA A 39 -15.41 34.72 -41.10
C ALA A 39 -16.22 33.74 -40.29
N ILE A 40 -15.51 32.98 -39.43
CA ILE A 40 -16.10 32.14 -38.39
C ILE A 40 -15.63 32.68 -37.05
N PHE A 41 -16.59 32.91 -36.18
CA PHE A 41 -16.36 33.36 -34.81
C PHE A 41 -16.86 32.35 -33.81
N TYR A 42 -16.07 32.11 -32.76
CA TYR A 42 -16.55 31.41 -31.57
C TYR A 42 -17.33 32.37 -30.67
N LEU A 43 -18.42 31.86 -30.13
CA LEU A 43 -19.32 32.60 -29.25
C LEU A 43 -18.92 32.34 -27.80
N THR A 44 -18.67 33.41 -27.04
CA THR A 44 -18.60 33.44 -25.60
C THR A 44 -19.68 34.36 -25.04
N PRO A 45 -20.02 34.33 -23.74
CA PRO A 45 -21.13 35.14 -23.20
C PRO A 45 -21.06 36.61 -23.54
N ASP A 46 -19.85 37.18 -23.64
CA ASP A 46 -19.63 38.61 -23.83
C ASP A 46 -18.92 38.96 -25.15
N ASN A 47 -18.46 37.97 -25.93
CA ASN A 47 -17.64 38.22 -27.09
C ASN A 47 -17.87 37.22 -28.23
N LEU A 48 -17.58 37.68 -29.44
CA LEU A 48 -17.33 36.88 -30.63
C LEU A 48 -15.80 36.92 -30.90
N SER A 49 -15.15 35.76 -30.78
CA SER A 49 -13.72 35.62 -31.02
C SER A 49 -13.47 35.05 -32.42
N LEU A 50 -12.70 35.77 -33.26
CA LEU A 50 -12.39 35.27 -34.59
C LEU A 50 -11.56 34.00 -34.51
N GLU A 51 -12.04 32.94 -35.15
CA GLU A 51 -11.30 31.68 -35.25
C GLU A 51 -10.51 31.60 -36.57
N PHE A 52 -11.18 31.89 -37.67
CA PHE A 52 -10.52 31.99 -38.98
C PHE A 52 -11.39 32.78 -39.97
N SER A 53 -10.75 33.37 -40.97
CA SER A 53 -11.42 34.25 -41.94
C SER A 53 -10.75 34.21 -43.30
N LYS A 54 -11.49 34.70 -44.29
CA LYS A 54 -10.99 35.02 -45.64
C LYS A 54 -11.34 36.44 -45.92
N ASN A 55 -10.33 37.30 -46.20
CA ASN A 55 -10.48 38.73 -46.49
C ASN A 55 -11.11 39.55 -45.34
N PHE A 56 -11.07 39.07 -44.12
CA PHE A 56 -11.49 39.82 -42.91
C PHE A 56 -10.23 40.26 -42.15
N ASP A 57 -9.76 41.45 -42.39
CA ASP A 57 -8.54 42.00 -41.78
C ASP A 57 -8.83 42.73 -40.46
N ASN A 58 -7.93 42.60 -39.48
CA ASN A 58 -7.85 43.40 -38.24
C ASN A 58 -8.97 43.19 -37.19
N ILE A 59 -9.73 42.13 -37.23
CA ILE A 59 -10.73 41.81 -36.20
C ILE A 59 -10.30 40.51 -35.47
N SER A 60 -9.96 40.59 -34.20
CA SER A 60 -9.66 39.41 -33.41
C SER A 60 -10.77 39.01 -32.43
N THR A 61 -11.39 40.01 -31.80
CA THR A 61 -12.48 39.78 -30.84
C THR A 61 -13.43 40.98 -30.85
N ILE A 62 -14.72 40.73 -30.86
CA ILE A 62 -15.76 41.76 -30.84
C ILE A 62 -16.60 41.57 -29.58
N GLN A 63 -16.76 42.64 -28.80
CA GLN A 63 -17.68 42.61 -27.65
C GLN A 63 -19.14 42.65 -28.14
N ILE A 64 -19.96 41.83 -27.56
CA ILE A 64 -21.42 41.75 -27.81
C ILE A 64 -22.20 42.16 -26.57
N ASN A 65 -23.32 42.80 -26.77
CA ASN A 65 -24.20 43.13 -25.66
C ASN A 65 -25.02 41.89 -25.23
N LYS A 66 -25.53 41.92 -24.01
CA LYS A 66 -26.30 40.83 -23.41
C LYS A 66 -27.51 40.39 -24.27
N LYS A 67 -28.20 41.35 -24.90
CA LYS A 67 -29.35 41.06 -25.73
C LYS A 67 -29.01 40.27 -26.99
N LEU A 68 -27.92 40.60 -27.65
CA LEU A 68 -27.43 39.82 -28.80
C LEU A 68 -26.88 38.45 -28.37
N SER A 69 -26.19 38.39 -27.24
CA SER A 69 -25.72 37.15 -26.67
C SER A 69 -26.90 36.18 -26.42
N GLU A 70 -27.97 36.60 -25.76
CA GLU A 70 -29.18 35.78 -25.51
C GLU A 70 -29.77 35.26 -26.81
N LYS A 71 -29.92 36.13 -27.85
CA LYS A 71 -30.41 35.75 -29.17
C LYS A 71 -29.49 34.73 -29.88
N LEU A 72 -28.20 34.88 -29.73
CA LEU A 72 -27.23 33.97 -30.36
C LEU A 72 -27.23 32.58 -29.71
N TYR A 73 -27.37 32.51 -28.37
CA TYR A 73 -27.42 31.21 -27.67
C TYR A 73 -28.75 30.47 -27.86
N ASP A 74 -29.83 31.16 -28.17
CA ASP A 74 -31.13 30.52 -28.50
C ASP A 74 -31.08 29.94 -29.92
N THR A 75 -31.04 28.61 -30.05
CA THR A 75 -30.96 27.93 -31.36
C THR A 75 -32.18 28.20 -32.26
N ALA A 76 -33.33 28.56 -31.69
CA ALA A 76 -34.58 28.79 -32.39
C ALA A 76 -34.78 30.26 -32.82
N ASP A 77 -34.03 31.19 -32.19
CA ASP A 77 -34.18 32.62 -32.56
C ASP A 77 -33.41 32.92 -33.85
N GLU A 78 -34.14 33.26 -34.89
CA GLU A 78 -33.59 33.71 -36.19
C GLU A 78 -33.45 35.25 -36.29
N ASN A 79 -33.95 36.03 -35.29
CA ASN A 79 -33.94 37.48 -35.29
C ASN A 79 -32.61 38.11 -34.83
N PHE A 80 -31.53 37.36 -34.86
CA PHE A 80 -30.18 37.86 -34.53
C PHE A 80 -29.47 38.46 -35.72
N LYS A 81 -29.88 38.16 -36.97
CA LYS A 81 -29.19 38.55 -38.21
C LYS A 81 -29.05 40.08 -38.35
N PRO A 82 -30.13 40.89 -38.13
CA PRO A 82 -30.02 42.35 -38.19
C PRO A 82 -29.01 42.94 -37.17
N ASP A 83 -29.01 42.37 -35.94
CA ASP A 83 -28.12 42.81 -34.89
C ASP A 83 -26.63 42.49 -35.25
N VAL A 84 -26.38 41.35 -35.90
CA VAL A 84 -25.06 40.97 -36.41
C VAL A 84 -24.67 41.89 -37.58
N ALA A 85 -25.56 42.14 -38.53
CA ALA A 85 -25.30 43.05 -39.64
C ALA A 85 -24.91 44.45 -39.13
N GLN A 86 -25.62 44.96 -38.12
CA GLN A 86 -25.27 46.22 -37.47
C GLN A 86 -23.91 46.16 -36.76
N LEU A 87 -23.61 45.07 -36.08
CA LEU A 87 -22.32 44.88 -35.37
C LEU A 87 -21.12 44.97 -36.32
N PHE A 88 -21.24 44.43 -37.52
CA PHE A 88 -20.22 44.45 -38.56
C PHE A 88 -20.29 45.62 -39.51
N ASN A 89 -21.29 46.50 -39.32
CA ASN A 89 -21.59 47.65 -40.18
C ASN A 89 -21.81 47.25 -41.65
N ILE A 90 -22.60 46.21 -41.88
CA ILE A 90 -22.91 45.63 -43.19
C ILE A 90 -24.44 45.78 -43.40
N GLN A 91 -24.89 46.01 -44.64
CA GLN A 91 -26.31 45.99 -44.98
C GLN A 91 -26.85 44.57 -44.86
N GLU A 92 -28.09 44.43 -44.32
CA GLU A 92 -28.67 43.14 -44.01
C GLU A 92 -28.85 42.23 -45.25
N GLU A 93 -29.09 42.80 -46.41
CA GLU A 93 -29.25 42.09 -47.67
C GLU A 93 -27.94 41.55 -48.22
N LYS A 94 -26.80 42.14 -47.79
CA LYS A 94 -25.43 41.81 -48.24
C LYS A 94 -24.71 40.88 -47.28
N ILE A 95 -25.34 40.43 -46.19
CA ILE A 95 -24.74 39.50 -45.23
C ILE A 95 -25.53 38.21 -45.15
N LEU A 96 -24.78 37.07 -45.14
CA LEU A 96 -25.28 35.80 -44.66
C LEU A 96 -24.67 35.51 -43.31
N CYS A 97 -25.51 35.21 -42.34
CA CYS A 97 -25.07 34.80 -41.03
C CYS A 97 -25.89 33.58 -40.56
N GLU A 98 -25.19 32.56 -40.15
CA GLU A 98 -25.78 31.35 -39.59
C GLU A 98 -25.06 30.96 -38.29
N LYS A 99 -25.83 30.36 -37.36
CA LYS A 99 -25.28 29.77 -36.13
C LYS A 99 -24.60 28.47 -36.41
N LEU A 100 -23.46 28.25 -35.78
CA LEU A 100 -22.79 26.96 -35.75
C LEU A 100 -23.26 26.18 -34.53
N VAL A 101 -24.01 25.13 -34.77
CA VAL A 101 -24.71 24.36 -33.72
C VAL A 101 -24.23 22.94 -33.67
N ILE A 102 -23.93 22.44 -32.43
CA ILE A 102 -23.57 21.05 -32.16
C ILE A 102 -24.45 20.54 -31.04
N LYS A 103 -25.19 19.45 -31.27
CA LYS A 103 -26.08 18.83 -30.28
C LYS A 103 -27.02 19.81 -29.58
N GLY A 104 -27.55 20.80 -30.32
CA GLY A 104 -28.48 21.79 -29.78
C GLY A 104 -27.84 22.97 -29.03
N ALA A 105 -26.50 23.05 -28.98
CA ALA A 105 -25.79 24.20 -28.41
C ALA A 105 -25.11 25.01 -29.50
N VAL A 106 -25.26 26.33 -29.45
CA VAL A 106 -24.54 27.25 -30.33
C VAL A 106 -23.15 27.49 -29.79
N PHE A 107 -22.13 27.25 -30.58
CA PHE A 107 -20.73 27.49 -30.19
C PHE A 107 -20.08 28.64 -31.00
N GLY A 108 -20.71 29.09 -32.07
CA GLY A 108 -20.20 30.14 -32.91
C GLY A 108 -21.17 30.62 -33.97
N ILE A 109 -20.71 31.51 -34.80
CA ILE A 109 -21.40 31.99 -35.99
C ILE A 109 -20.47 31.98 -37.21
N ILE A 110 -21.02 31.77 -38.38
CA ILE A 110 -20.35 31.97 -39.66
C ILE A 110 -21.01 33.09 -40.40
N ILE A 111 -20.19 33.96 -40.99
CA ILE A 111 -20.63 35.15 -41.72
C ILE A 111 -19.99 35.15 -43.10
N LEU A 112 -20.79 35.48 -44.13
CA LEU A 112 -20.32 35.81 -45.47
C LEU A 112 -20.87 37.16 -45.89
N GLU A 113 -20.12 37.93 -46.64
CA GLU A 113 -20.50 39.24 -47.15
C GLU A 113 -20.24 39.34 -48.64
N LYS A 114 -21.16 39.98 -49.38
CA LYS A 114 -20.99 40.41 -50.76
C LYS A 114 -20.80 41.92 -50.82
N GLU A 115 -19.93 42.36 -51.70
CA GLU A 115 -19.60 43.81 -51.83
C GLU A 115 -20.68 44.56 -52.57
N ASN A 116 -21.12 44.07 -53.71
CA ASN A 116 -21.96 44.83 -54.66
C ASN A 116 -23.34 44.25 -54.93
N GLU A 117 -23.67 43.03 -54.49
CA GLU A 117 -24.88 42.31 -54.79
C GLU A 117 -25.52 41.78 -53.52
N ASP A 118 -26.85 41.59 -53.56
CA ASP A 118 -27.59 40.95 -52.51
C ASP A 118 -27.53 39.42 -52.66
N PHE A 119 -27.69 38.70 -51.54
CA PHE A 119 -27.80 37.23 -51.55
C PHE A 119 -29.19 36.78 -52.00
N SER A 120 -29.23 35.90 -53.00
CA SER A 120 -30.48 35.32 -53.49
C SER A 120 -31.07 34.35 -52.45
N PHE A 121 -32.37 34.02 -52.61
CA PHE A 121 -33.06 33.06 -51.76
C PHE A 121 -32.40 31.68 -51.78
N ASP A 122 -31.97 31.20 -52.95
CA ASP A 122 -31.31 29.92 -53.07
C ASP A 122 -29.97 29.88 -52.34
N GLU A 123 -29.16 30.97 -52.44
CA GLU A 123 -27.89 31.09 -51.71
C GLU A 123 -28.10 31.06 -50.19
N LYS A 124 -29.17 31.72 -49.68
CA LYS A 124 -29.53 31.69 -48.26
C LYS A 124 -29.85 30.26 -47.76
N LEU A 125 -30.60 29.51 -48.55
CA LEU A 125 -30.95 28.11 -48.22
C LEU A 125 -29.73 27.17 -48.24
N ILE A 126 -28.89 27.29 -49.29
CA ILE A 126 -27.69 26.50 -49.43
C ILE A 126 -26.70 26.83 -48.29
N PHE A 127 -26.59 28.08 -47.90
CA PHE A 127 -25.70 28.52 -46.81
C PHE A 127 -26.07 27.91 -45.46
N LYS A 128 -27.36 27.81 -45.15
CA LYS A 128 -27.83 27.17 -43.92
C LYS A 128 -27.39 25.68 -43.85
N THR A 129 -27.43 24.99 -45.01
CA THR A 129 -26.93 23.61 -45.13
C THR A 129 -25.41 23.52 -44.95
N CYS A 130 -24.69 24.45 -45.61
CA CYS A 130 -23.23 24.50 -45.46
C CYS A 130 -22.81 24.79 -44.02
N ALA A 131 -23.46 25.71 -43.34
CA ALA A 131 -23.19 26.03 -41.91
C ALA A 131 -23.35 24.80 -40.98
N SER A 132 -24.37 23.97 -41.25
CA SER A 132 -24.51 22.71 -40.49
C SER A 132 -23.37 21.72 -40.74
N ILE A 133 -22.92 21.58 -41.98
CA ILE A 133 -21.79 20.71 -42.31
C ILE A 133 -20.50 21.24 -41.69
N ILE A 134 -20.27 22.55 -41.80
CA ILE A 134 -19.09 23.22 -41.22
C ILE A 134 -19.07 23.06 -39.70
N SER A 135 -20.22 23.14 -39.04
CA SER A 135 -20.33 22.91 -37.59
C SER A 135 -19.80 21.52 -37.22
N ASN A 136 -20.17 20.49 -37.97
CA ASN A 136 -19.70 19.13 -37.71
C ASN A 136 -18.20 18.96 -38.02
N LEU A 137 -17.72 19.55 -39.09
CA LEU A 137 -16.29 19.53 -39.45
C LEU A 137 -15.40 20.17 -38.37
N ILE A 138 -15.81 21.32 -37.86
CA ILE A 138 -15.08 22.01 -36.76
C ILE A 138 -15.05 21.12 -35.51
N LYS A 139 -16.19 20.54 -35.16
CA LYS A 139 -16.26 19.61 -34.02
C LYS A 139 -15.31 18.42 -34.16
N ASP A 140 -15.28 17.78 -35.34
CA ASP A 140 -14.44 16.62 -35.58
C ASP A 140 -12.95 16.96 -35.50
N LEU A 141 -12.57 18.18 -35.95
CA LEU A 141 -11.22 18.71 -35.78
C LEU A 141 -10.83 18.87 -34.31
N GLU A 142 -11.71 19.48 -33.52
CA GLU A 142 -11.46 19.68 -32.09
C GLU A 142 -11.38 18.34 -31.33
N LEU A 143 -12.30 17.42 -31.64
CA LEU A 143 -12.28 16.07 -31.05
C LEU A 143 -10.99 15.33 -31.37
N SER A 144 -10.57 15.37 -32.65
CA SER A 144 -9.30 14.74 -33.08
C SER A 144 -8.09 15.31 -32.33
N LYS A 145 -8.07 16.63 -32.11
CA LYS A 145 -7.00 17.28 -31.36
C LYS A 145 -6.96 16.82 -29.90
N VAL A 146 -8.12 16.79 -29.25
CA VAL A 146 -8.24 16.33 -27.84
C VAL A 146 -7.84 14.86 -27.71
N LEU A 147 -8.32 14.00 -28.63
CA LEU A 147 -7.95 12.59 -28.63
C LEU A 147 -6.45 12.38 -28.80
N LYS A 148 -5.81 13.12 -29.71
CA LYS A 148 -4.37 13.04 -29.91
C LYS A 148 -3.60 13.42 -28.64
N MET A 149 -3.99 14.50 -27.97
CA MET A 149 -3.37 14.93 -26.71
C MET A 149 -3.56 13.87 -25.60
N GLN A 150 -4.74 13.24 -25.52
CA GLN A 150 -4.99 12.19 -24.54
C GLN A 150 -4.16 10.94 -24.79
N VAL A 151 -4.02 10.53 -26.07
CA VAL A 151 -3.18 9.39 -26.44
C VAL A 151 -1.71 9.64 -26.08
N GLU A 152 -1.18 10.84 -26.39
CA GLU A 152 0.18 11.21 -26.04
C GLU A 152 0.40 11.22 -24.51
N ALA A 153 -0.56 11.75 -23.74
CA ALA A 153 -0.51 11.75 -22.29
C ALA A 153 -0.54 10.31 -21.70
N LEU A 154 -1.40 9.45 -22.24
CA LEU A 154 -1.47 8.04 -21.83
C LEU A 154 -0.17 7.29 -22.15
N GLN A 155 0.40 7.47 -23.33
CA GLN A 155 1.67 6.86 -23.71
C GLN A 155 2.81 7.29 -22.76
N SER A 156 2.89 8.57 -22.44
CA SER A 156 3.85 9.12 -21.49
C SER A 156 3.66 8.51 -20.08
N GLY A 157 2.40 8.39 -19.64
CA GLY A 157 2.05 7.75 -18.36
C GLY A 157 2.47 6.28 -18.29
N ILE A 158 2.26 5.52 -19.36
CA ILE A 158 2.65 4.10 -19.46
C ILE A 158 4.18 3.95 -19.37
N ILE A 159 4.93 4.78 -20.08
CA ILE A 159 6.41 4.74 -20.05
C ILE A 159 6.92 5.01 -18.63
N THR A 160 6.38 6.04 -17.98
CA THR A 160 6.76 6.41 -16.61
C THR A 160 6.43 5.29 -15.61
N SER A 161 5.23 4.70 -15.71
CA SER A 161 4.79 3.59 -14.87
C SER A 161 5.67 2.35 -15.04
N ASN A 162 6.01 1.99 -16.29
CA ASN A 162 6.87 0.85 -16.57
C ASN A 162 8.29 1.05 -15.99
N LYS A 163 8.83 2.27 -16.06
CA LYS A 163 10.13 2.59 -15.46
C LYS A 163 10.08 2.44 -13.94
N ALA A 164 9.06 3.02 -13.29
CA ALA A 164 8.88 2.90 -11.84
C ALA A 164 8.73 1.43 -11.40
N TYR A 165 7.97 0.62 -12.16
CA TYR A 165 7.82 -0.82 -11.89
C TYR A 165 9.15 -1.57 -11.99
N ALA A 166 9.97 -1.26 -13.01
CA ALA A 166 11.28 -1.87 -13.17
C ALA A 166 12.23 -1.51 -12.00
N ASP A 167 12.20 -0.26 -11.55
CA ASP A 167 13.01 0.21 -10.42
C ASP A 167 12.58 -0.46 -9.11
N VAL A 168 11.29 -0.57 -8.82
CA VAL A 168 10.76 -1.30 -7.64
C VAL A 168 11.18 -2.77 -7.68
N LYS A 169 11.06 -3.43 -8.84
CA LYS A 169 11.49 -4.83 -9.02
C LYS A 169 12.99 -5.01 -8.76
N ARG A 170 13.81 -4.06 -9.21
CA ARG A 170 15.27 -4.08 -8.97
C ARG A 170 15.61 -3.87 -7.49
N GLN A 171 14.92 -2.95 -6.82
CA GLN A 171 15.09 -2.72 -5.38
C GLN A 171 14.69 -3.95 -4.56
N ASN A 172 13.54 -4.54 -4.85
CA ASN A 172 13.08 -5.76 -4.17
C ASN A 172 14.06 -6.93 -4.34
N LYS A 173 14.69 -7.06 -5.53
CA LYS A 173 15.71 -8.08 -5.74
C LYS A 173 16.93 -7.84 -4.86
N LYS A 174 17.42 -6.59 -4.77
CA LYS A 174 18.56 -6.23 -3.90
C LYS A 174 18.27 -6.48 -2.42
N ILE A 175 17.06 -6.14 -1.97
CA ILE A 175 16.63 -6.39 -0.59
C ILE A 175 16.69 -7.89 -0.29
N LYS A 176 16.08 -8.73 -1.13
CA LYS A 176 16.12 -10.20 -0.97
C LYS A 176 17.53 -10.78 -0.97
N GLU A 177 18.40 -10.27 -1.82
CA GLU A 177 19.82 -10.70 -1.85
C GLU A 177 20.55 -10.31 -0.56
N SER A 178 20.31 -9.09 -0.06
CA SER A 178 20.86 -8.62 1.22
C SER A 178 20.35 -9.43 2.41
N GLU A 179 19.04 -9.70 2.48
CA GLU A 179 18.43 -10.55 3.52
C GLU A 179 19.03 -11.96 3.50
N LYS A 180 19.22 -12.55 2.31
CA LYS A 180 19.84 -13.86 2.18
C LYS A 180 21.27 -13.86 2.70
N GLN A 181 22.07 -12.88 2.30
CA GLN A 181 23.46 -12.75 2.78
C GLN A 181 23.54 -12.57 4.29
N GLN A 182 22.66 -11.73 4.86
CA GLN A 182 22.57 -11.54 6.30
C GLN A 182 22.24 -12.84 7.04
N ASN A 183 21.30 -13.63 6.51
CA ASN A 183 20.93 -14.91 7.10
C ASN A 183 22.05 -15.95 7.04
N GLU A 184 22.74 -16.05 5.90
CA GLU A 184 23.90 -16.93 5.75
C GLU A 184 25.02 -16.51 6.70
N PHE A 185 25.30 -15.23 6.84
CA PHE A 185 26.28 -14.69 7.76
C PHE A 185 25.98 -15.06 9.22
N ILE A 186 24.72 -14.83 9.65
CA ILE A 186 24.26 -15.16 11.00
C ILE A 186 24.34 -16.66 11.28
N ALA A 187 23.92 -17.50 10.32
CA ALA A 187 24.00 -18.95 10.45
C ALA A 187 25.45 -19.44 10.58
N ASN A 188 26.37 -18.90 9.79
CA ASN A 188 27.79 -19.25 9.83
C ASN A 188 28.42 -18.83 11.15
N ILE A 189 28.20 -17.58 11.60
CA ILE A 189 28.71 -17.12 12.90
C ILE A 189 28.23 -18.01 14.04
N SER A 190 26.93 -18.42 14.01
CA SER A 190 26.43 -19.33 15.02
C SER A 190 27.19 -20.65 15.10
N HIS A 191 27.40 -21.25 13.94
CA HIS A 191 28.13 -22.50 13.86
C HIS A 191 29.57 -22.34 14.40
N ASP A 192 30.24 -21.27 13.99
CA ASP A 192 31.63 -20.99 14.35
C ASP A 192 31.81 -20.62 15.83
N LEU A 193 30.79 -20.03 16.45
CA LEU A 193 30.75 -19.76 17.90
C LEU A 193 30.35 -20.98 18.71
N ARG A 194 29.45 -21.84 18.20
CA ARG A 194 28.97 -23.03 18.92
C ARG A 194 30.08 -24.06 19.11
N THR A 195 30.93 -24.25 18.10
CA THR A 195 31.99 -25.28 18.13
C THR A 195 33.02 -25.08 19.26
N PRO A 196 33.68 -23.91 19.42
CA PRO A 196 34.59 -23.66 20.52
C PRO A 196 33.88 -23.68 21.88
N LEU A 197 32.64 -23.20 21.93
CA LEU A 197 31.86 -23.12 23.15
C LEU A 197 31.46 -24.50 23.67
N ASN A 198 31.02 -25.38 22.78
CA ASN A 198 30.78 -26.80 23.13
C ASN A 198 32.04 -27.49 23.64
N SER A 199 33.22 -27.15 23.11
CA SER A 199 34.50 -27.66 23.60
C SER A 199 34.79 -27.15 25.01
N ILE A 200 34.56 -25.85 25.29
CA ILE A 200 34.75 -25.27 26.63
C ILE A 200 33.81 -25.94 27.64
N ILE A 201 32.52 -26.10 27.30
CA ILE A 201 31.54 -26.77 28.16
C ILE A 201 31.96 -28.23 28.38
N GLY A 202 32.29 -28.95 27.31
CA GLY A 202 32.64 -30.37 27.39
C GLY A 202 33.90 -30.60 28.23
N PHE A 203 34.94 -29.78 28.09
CA PHE A 203 36.15 -29.89 28.94
C PHE A 203 35.84 -29.53 30.40
N SER A 204 34.99 -28.55 30.64
CA SER A 204 34.52 -28.22 32.00
C SER A 204 33.77 -29.39 32.63
N GLU A 205 32.94 -30.08 31.85
CA GLU A 205 32.20 -31.26 32.32
C GLU A 205 33.13 -32.45 32.64
N LEU A 206 34.13 -32.73 31.78
CA LEU A 206 35.11 -33.75 32.02
C LEU A 206 35.92 -33.53 33.31
N LEU A 207 36.29 -32.26 33.56
CA LEU A 207 36.96 -31.81 34.77
C LEU A 207 36.05 -31.91 36.03
N SER A 208 34.83 -31.38 35.96
CA SER A 208 33.84 -31.48 37.09
C SER A 208 33.50 -32.89 37.45
N ASN A 209 33.38 -33.80 36.48
CA ASN A 209 33.11 -35.21 36.68
C ASN A 209 34.34 -36.05 37.09
N LYS A 210 35.48 -35.41 37.31
CA LYS A 210 36.77 -36.02 37.75
C LYS A 210 37.32 -37.11 36.82
N ILE A 211 36.92 -37.10 35.53
CA ILE A 211 37.33 -38.10 34.54
C ILE A 211 38.83 -38.03 34.25
N VAL A 212 39.41 -36.82 34.38
CA VAL A 212 40.85 -36.55 34.08
C VAL A 212 41.67 -36.30 35.35
N GLY A 213 41.15 -36.59 36.52
CA GLY A 213 41.79 -36.41 37.82
C GLY A 213 40.97 -35.58 38.80
N ASP A 214 41.37 -35.58 40.09
CA ASP A 214 40.69 -34.83 41.14
C ASP A 214 41.04 -33.35 41.10
N LEU A 215 40.03 -32.51 41.35
CA LEU A 215 40.17 -31.07 41.54
C LEU A 215 40.08 -30.72 43.03
N ASN A 216 40.86 -29.74 43.48
CA ASN A 216 40.60 -29.14 44.78
C ASN A 216 39.33 -28.28 44.75
N GLU A 217 38.79 -27.94 45.96
CA GLU A 217 37.51 -27.20 46.05
C GLU A 217 37.48 -25.89 45.24
N LYS A 218 38.58 -25.12 45.26
CA LYS A 218 38.65 -23.86 44.48
C LYS A 218 38.67 -24.11 42.97
N GLN A 219 39.41 -25.12 42.51
CA GLN A 219 39.44 -25.52 41.10
C GLN A 219 38.08 -25.99 40.63
N ASN A 220 37.39 -26.81 41.46
CA ASN A 220 36.05 -27.27 41.13
C ASN A 220 35.06 -26.08 41.03
N GLY A 221 35.14 -25.10 41.90
CA GLY A 221 34.36 -23.86 41.83
C GLY A 221 34.60 -23.11 40.51
N TYR A 222 35.87 -22.89 40.14
CA TYR A 222 36.19 -22.21 38.85
C TYR A 222 35.71 -22.98 37.62
N VAL A 223 35.81 -24.27 37.63
CA VAL A 223 35.36 -25.13 36.51
C VAL A 223 33.83 -25.08 36.37
N GLU A 224 33.12 -25.10 37.48
CA GLU A 224 31.63 -24.96 37.47
C GLU A 224 31.23 -23.58 36.97
N ASP A 225 31.93 -22.51 37.41
CA ASP A 225 31.65 -21.14 36.93
C ASP A 225 31.92 -21.03 35.42
N ILE A 226 32.99 -21.63 34.90
CA ILE A 226 33.29 -21.65 33.45
C ILE A 226 32.18 -22.39 32.69
N LYS A 227 31.73 -23.54 33.19
CA LYS A 227 30.70 -24.35 32.59
C LYS A 227 29.37 -23.57 32.54
N ILE A 228 28.94 -22.96 33.65
CA ILE A 228 27.75 -22.14 33.74
C ILE A 228 27.81 -20.95 32.76
N ALA A 229 28.95 -20.24 32.72
CA ALA A 229 29.15 -19.11 31.81
C ALA A 229 29.11 -19.57 30.32
N GLY A 230 29.69 -20.74 30.01
CA GLY A 230 29.66 -21.33 28.69
C GLY A 230 28.24 -21.68 28.23
N ILE A 231 27.48 -22.36 29.08
CA ILE A 231 26.07 -22.70 28.81
C ILE A 231 25.25 -21.42 28.56
N LYS A 232 25.40 -20.42 29.42
CA LYS A 232 24.67 -19.15 29.29
C LYS A 232 25.03 -18.40 28.00
N LEU A 233 26.28 -18.42 27.58
CA LEU A 233 26.68 -17.80 26.30
C LEU A 233 26.11 -18.54 25.11
N LEU A 234 26.03 -19.87 25.16
CA LEU A 234 25.39 -20.69 24.12
C LEU A 234 23.90 -20.38 23.99
N GLU A 235 23.20 -20.22 25.12
CA GLU A 235 21.80 -19.81 25.14
C GLU A 235 21.61 -18.45 24.50
N MET A 236 22.43 -17.44 24.88
CA MET A 236 22.38 -16.09 24.28
C MET A 236 22.58 -16.11 22.77
N ILE A 237 23.55 -16.85 22.28
CA ILE A 237 23.83 -17.00 20.85
C ILE A 237 22.61 -17.59 20.14
N ASN A 238 22.03 -18.64 20.68
CA ASN A 238 20.85 -19.28 20.09
C ASN A 238 19.62 -18.33 20.09
N GLU A 239 19.40 -17.53 21.14
CA GLU A 239 18.33 -16.52 21.19
C GLU A 239 18.53 -15.39 20.16
N VAL A 240 19.74 -14.87 20.00
CA VAL A 240 20.06 -13.86 18.98
C VAL A 240 19.80 -14.40 17.58
N LEU A 241 20.12 -15.67 17.34
CA LEU A 241 19.88 -16.34 16.06
C LEU A 241 18.37 -16.56 15.79
N ASP A 242 17.63 -16.98 16.83
CA ASP A 242 16.18 -17.14 16.71
C ASP A 242 15.54 -15.80 16.31
N ILE A 243 15.94 -14.68 16.95
CA ILE A 243 15.46 -13.34 16.56
C ILE A 243 15.82 -12.99 15.12
N ALA A 244 17.08 -13.21 14.72
CA ALA A 244 17.50 -12.88 13.37
C ALA A 244 16.75 -13.70 12.30
N LYS A 245 16.50 -14.99 12.56
CA LYS A 245 15.67 -15.85 11.69
C LYS A 245 14.21 -15.41 11.65
N ILE A 246 13.67 -14.94 12.77
CA ILE A 246 12.30 -14.42 12.84
C ILE A 246 12.18 -13.11 12.04
N GLU A 247 13.12 -12.15 12.22
CA GLU A 247 13.13 -10.89 11.50
C GLU A 247 13.25 -11.04 9.99
N SER A 248 14.05 -12.00 9.56
CA SER A 248 14.21 -12.31 8.13
C SER A 248 13.10 -13.17 7.54
N HIS A 249 12.05 -13.45 8.32
CA HIS A 249 10.91 -14.31 7.89
C HIS A 249 11.34 -15.68 7.34
N THR A 250 12.49 -16.19 7.78
CA THR A 250 13.02 -17.49 7.31
C THR A 250 12.60 -18.68 8.17
N VAL A 251 12.05 -18.42 9.35
CA VAL A 251 11.51 -19.47 10.22
C VAL A 251 10.27 -20.07 9.57
N LYS A 252 10.32 -21.38 9.29
CA LYS A 252 9.18 -22.19 8.89
C LYS A 252 8.73 -23.02 10.08
N LEU A 253 7.46 -22.93 10.44
CA LEU A 253 6.89 -23.79 11.48
C LEU A 253 6.72 -25.22 10.96
N ASN A 254 7.12 -26.18 11.78
CA ASN A 254 6.86 -27.59 11.54
C ASN A 254 5.55 -27.97 12.25
N ILE A 255 4.44 -27.73 11.58
CA ILE A 255 3.11 -27.90 12.14
C ILE A 255 2.77 -29.39 12.28
N SER A 256 2.43 -29.81 13.49
CA SER A 256 1.98 -31.15 13.83
C SER A 256 0.78 -31.09 14.79
N ASN A 257 0.12 -32.23 15.00
CA ASN A 257 -0.92 -32.36 16.04
C ASN A 257 -0.25 -32.41 17.41
N ILE A 258 -0.71 -31.58 18.33
CA ILE A 258 -0.17 -31.44 19.68
C ILE A 258 -1.28 -31.63 20.70
N TYR A 259 -1.07 -32.51 21.67
CA TYR A 259 -1.86 -32.59 22.88
C TYR A 259 -1.31 -31.61 23.91
N ALA A 260 -2.16 -30.74 24.45
CA ALA A 260 -1.74 -29.67 25.36
C ALA A 260 -1.18 -30.22 26.69
N ASP A 261 -1.73 -31.33 27.18
CA ASP A 261 -1.25 -32.03 28.37
C ASP A 261 0.18 -32.54 28.17
N VAL A 262 0.45 -33.21 27.03
CA VAL A 262 1.79 -33.73 26.70
C VAL A 262 2.80 -32.58 26.63
N LEU A 263 2.45 -31.48 25.94
CA LEU A 263 3.32 -30.31 25.83
C LEU A 263 3.63 -29.66 27.20
N ILE A 264 2.62 -29.51 28.03
CA ILE A 264 2.77 -28.93 29.38
C ILE A 264 3.57 -29.88 30.29
N ASP A 265 3.32 -31.19 30.21
CA ASP A 265 4.02 -32.19 31.02
C ASP A 265 5.51 -32.24 30.70
N GLU A 266 5.87 -32.21 29.41
CA GLU A 266 7.30 -32.16 29.03
C GLU A 266 7.99 -30.93 29.57
N VAL A 267 7.38 -29.73 29.47
CA VAL A 267 7.97 -28.48 30.00
C VAL A 267 8.10 -28.53 31.53
N CYS A 268 7.07 -29.06 32.22
CA CYS A 268 7.12 -29.23 33.68
C CYS A 268 8.25 -30.18 34.08
N ASN A 269 8.46 -31.27 33.36
CA ASN A 269 9.55 -32.23 33.65
C ASN A 269 10.93 -31.58 33.48
N ILE A 270 11.11 -30.72 32.48
CA ILE A 270 12.37 -30.00 32.25
C ILE A 270 12.63 -28.98 33.38
N ILE A 271 11.59 -28.27 33.85
CA ILE A 271 11.69 -27.25 34.91
C ILE A 271 11.77 -27.83 36.31
N LYS A 272 11.29 -29.06 36.53
CA LYS A 272 11.21 -29.68 37.84
C LYS A 272 12.49 -29.64 38.68
N PRO A 273 13.69 -29.93 38.15
CA PRO A 273 14.92 -29.84 38.97
C PRO A 273 15.21 -28.45 39.51
N ILE A 274 14.74 -27.39 38.81
CA ILE A 274 14.94 -25.98 39.18
C ILE A 274 13.87 -25.56 40.22
N SER A 275 12.61 -25.96 40.01
CA SER A 275 11.51 -25.68 40.95
C SER A 275 11.70 -26.41 42.28
N ASP A 276 12.16 -27.67 42.24
CA ASP A 276 12.42 -28.47 43.45
C ASP A 276 13.52 -27.81 44.34
N LYS A 277 14.57 -27.23 43.76
CA LYS A 277 15.59 -26.48 44.50
C LYS A 277 15.06 -25.29 45.28
N LYS A 278 13.99 -24.66 44.79
CA LYS A 278 13.28 -23.55 45.46
C LYS A 278 12.04 -23.99 46.26
N HIS A 279 11.77 -25.31 46.31
CA HIS A 279 10.57 -25.84 46.93
C HIS A 279 9.27 -25.25 46.33
N ILE A 280 9.27 -24.93 45.02
CA ILE A 280 8.12 -24.39 44.32
C ILE A 280 7.24 -25.54 43.82
N THR A 281 5.96 -25.51 44.17
CA THR A 281 4.97 -26.48 43.69
C THR A 281 4.36 -26.05 42.38
N ILE A 282 4.39 -26.89 41.35
CA ILE A 282 3.72 -26.63 40.07
C ILE A 282 2.44 -27.44 40.00
N THR A 283 1.29 -26.77 39.98
CA THR A 283 -0.04 -27.40 39.86
C THR A 283 -0.59 -27.23 38.45
N LYS A 284 -1.20 -28.29 37.93
CA LYS A 284 -1.76 -28.34 36.58
C LYS A 284 -3.29 -28.52 36.64
N ASN A 285 -4.03 -27.71 35.88
CA ASN A 285 -5.47 -27.81 35.71
C ASN A 285 -5.83 -27.75 34.22
N ILE A 286 -5.84 -28.92 33.57
CA ILE A 286 -6.16 -29.07 32.15
C ILE A 286 -7.59 -29.59 32.05
N ILE A 287 -8.47 -28.82 31.39
CA ILE A 287 -9.89 -29.13 31.28
C ILE A 287 -10.19 -29.74 29.92
N GLY A 288 -10.43 -31.05 29.90
CA GLY A 288 -10.73 -31.83 28.70
C GLY A 288 -9.48 -32.25 27.93
N GLU A 289 -9.69 -33.03 26.87
CA GLU A 289 -8.65 -33.38 25.91
C GLU A 289 -8.49 -32.22 24.93
N ILE A 290 -7.30 -31.59 24.86
CA ILE A 290 -7.04 -30.42 24.04
C ILE A 290 -6.03 -30.81 22.97
N LEU A 291 -6.54 -31.06 21.76
CA LEU A 291 -5.74 -31.31 20.55
C LEU A 291 -5.73 -30.10 19.65
N PHE A 292 -4.57 -29.70 19.15
CA PHE A 292 -4.43 -28.56 18.24
C PHE A 292 -3.21 -28.69 17.31
N LYS A 293 -3.15 -27.86 16.29
CA LYS A 293 -2.02 -27.80 15.35
C LYS A 293 -1.01 -26.74 15.75
N GLY A 294 0.26 -27.11 15.78
CA GLY A 294 1.35 -26.19 16.09
C GLY A 294 2.73 -26.82 15.87
N ASP A 295 3.76 -26.01 16.04
CA ASP A 295 5.14 -26.48 16.12
C ASP A 295 5.47 -26.79 17.59
N PHE A 296 5.58 -28.08 17.90
CA PHE A 296 5.79 -28.57 19.26
C PHE A 296 7.02 -27.95 19.91
N ILE A 297 8.15 -27.90 19.19
CA ILE A 297 9.42 -27.41 19.74
C ILE A 297 9.34 -25.90 20.01
N LYS A 298 8.72 -25.12 19.13
CA LYS A 298 8.58 -23.69 19.32
C LYS A 298 7.62 -23.33 20.45
N LEU A 299 6.53 -24.06 20.58
CA LEU A 299 5.60 -23.87 21.70
C LEU A 299 6.17 -24.37 23.03
N GLN A 300 6.94 -25.45 23.01
CA GLN A 300 7.72 -25.91 24.18
C GLN A 300 8.68 -24.80 24.64
N GLN A 301 9.40 -24.15 23.71
CA GLN A 301 10.29 -23.03 24.02
C GLN A 301 9.54 -21.84 24.62
N VAL A 302 8.32 -21.53 24.10
CA VAL A 302 7.46 -20.47 24.66
C VAL A 302 7.08 -20.77 26.11
N LEU A 303 6.56 -21.98 26.37
CA LEU A 303 6.16 -22.37 27.72
C LEU A 303 7.34 -22.44 28.67
N PHE A 304 8.48 -22.96 28.21
CA PHE A 304 9.72 -23.02 28.98
C PHE A 304 10.20 -21.63 29.41
N ASN A 305 10.20 -20.64 28.50
CA ASN A 305 10.59 -19.27 28.82
C ASN A 305 9.66 -18.62 29.87
N ILE A 306 8.35 -18.84 29.75
CA ILE A 306 7.38 -18.27 30.68
C ILE A 306 7.46 -18.96 32.04
N LEU A 307 7.49 -20.29 32.07
CA LEU A 307 7.56 -21.08 33.28
C LEU A 307 8.90 -20.89 34.00
N GLY A 308 10.00 -20.79 33.23
CA GLY A 308 11.32 -20.45 33.76
C GLY A 308 11.37 -19.09 34.45
N ASN A 309 10.72 -18.08 33.86
CA ASN A 309 10.56 -16.77 34.50
C ASN A 309 9.68 -16.86 35.75
N ALA A 310 8.60 -17.63 35.72
CA ALA A 310 7.75 -17.85 36.88
C ALA A 310 8.55 -18.44 38.05
N VAL A 311 9.36 -19.50 37.82
CA VAL A 311 10.20 -20.12 38.87
C VAL A 311 11.32 -19.15 39.30
N LYS A 312 11.91 -18.40 38.38
CA LYS A 312 12.99 -17.45 38.68
C LYS A 312 12.53 -16.35 39.65
N PHE A 313 11.38 -15.74 39.39
CA PHE A 313 10.89 -14.55 40.09
C PHE A 313 9.94 -14.85 41.26
N SER A 314 9.56 -16.10 41.46
CA SER A 314 8.79 -16.55 42.61
C SER A 314 9.65 -16.74 43.85
N PRO A 315 9.14 -16.47 45.02
CA PRO A 315 9.80 -16.78 46.30
C PRO A 315 9.88 -18.30 46.51
N GLU A 316 10.74 -18.73 47.42
CA GLU A 316 10.78 -20.11 47.87
C GLU A 316 9.45 -20.52 48.53
N ASN A 317 9.10 -21.82 48.42
CA ASN A 317 7.88 -22.43 48.97
C ASN A 317 6.57 -21.84 48.43
N SER A 318 6.58 -21.31 47.20
CA SER A 318 5.41 -20.75 46.52
C SER A 318 4.77 -21.73 45.56
N GLU A 319 3.64 -21.33 44.94
CA GLU A 319 2.90 -22.15 43.99
C GLU A 319 2.87 -21.47 42.59
N ILE A 320 3.06 -22.29 41.54
CA ILE A 320 2.85 -21.87 40.16
C ILE A 320 1.70 -22.69 39.59
N LYS A 321 0.68 -22.03 39.04
CA LYS A 321 -0.51 -22.65 38.46
C LYS A 321 -0.48 -22.60 36.94
N ILE A 322 -0.59 -23.77 36.32
CA ILE A 322 -0.75 -23.88 34.86
C ILE A 322 -2.16 -24.35 34.60
N SER A 323 -2.90 -23.65 33.74
CA SER A 323 -4.21 -24.09 33.30
C SER A 323 -4.32 -24.03 31.77
N ALA A 324 -5.03 -25.01 31.22
CA ALA A 324 -5.35 -25.06 29.81
C ALA A 324 -6.82 -25.43 29.61
N LYS A 325 -7.49 -24.72 28.69
CA LYS A 325 -8.88 -25.02 28.31
C LYS A 325 -9.16 -24.62 26.88
N THR A 326 -10.14 -25.25 26.26
CA THR A 326 -10.73 -24.81 25.01
C THR A 326 -11.84 -23.80 25.30
N GLN A 327 -11.87 -22.70 24.58
CA GLN A 327 -12.90 -21.67 24.68
C GLN A 327 -13.35 -21.23 23.28
N GLY A 328 -14.45 -21.87 22.80
CA GLY A 328 -14.88 -21.72 21.41
C GLY A 328 -13.86 -22.32 20.45
N ASP A 329 -13.41 -21.52 19.50
CA ASP A 329 -12.37 -21.85 18.52
C ASP A 329 -10.93 -21.55 19.00
N LYS A 330 -10.75 -21.30 20.29
CA LYS A 330 -9.46 -20.91 20.88
C LYS A 330 -9.05 -21.85 22.00
N ILE A 331 -7.75 -22.04 22.12
CA ILE A 331 -7.11 -22.68 23.23
C ILE A 331 -6.48 -21.60 24.09
N VAL A 332 -6.78 -21.61 25.36
CA VAL A 332 -6.26 -20.66 26.33
C VAL A 332 -5.39 -21.40 27.34
N ILE A 333 -4.08 -21.07 27.35
CA ILE A 333 -3.11 -21.56 28.31
C ILE A 333 -2.73 -20.41 29.23
N LYS A 334 -2.83 -20.61 30.55
CA LYS A 334 -2.45 -19.61 31.53
C LYS A 334 -1.39 -20.15 32.46
N ILE A 335 -0.41 -19.34 32.77
CA ILE A 335 0.64 -19.60 33.75
C ILE A 335 0.62 -18.48 34.76
N LYS A 336 0.32 -18.78 36.00
CA LYS A 336 0.24 -17.82 37.11
C LYS A 336 1.26 -18.16 38.18
N ASP A 337 2.05 -17.16 38.56
CA ASP A 337 3.05 -17.23 39.63
C ASP A 337 2.69 -16.31 40.81
N GLU A 338 3.36 -16.52 41.93
CA GLU A 338 3.28 -15.69 43.16
C GLU A 338 4.52 -14.82 43.32
N GLY A 339 5.15 -14.44 42.21
CA GLY A 339 6.39 -13.67 42.18
C GLY A 339 6.24 -12.19 42.52
N ILE A 340 7.31 -11.45 42.31
CA ILE A 340 7.41 -10.01 42.58
C ILE A 340 6.45 -9.14 41.77
N GLY A 341 5.85 -9.70 40.73
CA GLY A 341 4.95 -8.99 39.81
C GLY A 341 5.62 -7.92 38.97
N ILE A 342 4.87 -7.41 37.99
CA ILE A 342 5.32 -6.46 36.98
C ILE A 342 4.40 -5.24 37.00
N ALA A 343 5.00 -4.02 37.14
CA ALA A 343 4.23 -2.78 37.11
C ALA A 343 3.56 -2.56 35.75
N LYS A 344 2.32 -2.06 35.71
CA LYS A 344 1.51 -1.85 34.49
C LYS A 344 2.23 -1.11 33.38
N LYS A 345 3.08 -0.14 33.71
CA LYS A 345 3.86 0.63 32.72
C LYS A 345 4.81 -0.22 31.89
N TYR A 346 5.15 -1.44 32.36
CA TYR A 346 6.07 -2.35 31.68
C TYR A 346 5.38 -3.49 30.91
N HIS A 347 4.06 -3.72 31.07
CA HIS A 347 3.36 -4.84 30.44
C HIS A 347 3.54 -4.95 28.93
N LYS A 348 3.64 -3.82 28.22
CA LYS A 348 3.94 -3.82 26.79
C LYS A 348 5.44 -4.00 26.52
N LYS A 349 6.27 -3.38 27.37
CA LYS A 349 7.72 -3.32 27.17
C LYS A 349 8.46 -4.62 27.48
N ILE A 350 7.90 -5.49 28.34
CA ILE A 350 8.54 -6.79 28.65
C ILE A 350 8.65 -7.72 27.45
N PHE A 351 7.92 -7.43 26.37
CA PHE A 351 8.01 -8.13 25.09
C PHE A 351 8.94 -7.44 24.09
N ASP A 352 9.53 -6.31 24.45
CA ASP A 352 10.53 -5.62 23.62
C ASP A 352 11.89 -6.33 23.79
N LYS A 353 12.66 -6.38 22.71
CA LYS A 353 13.99 -7.03 22.71
C LYS A 353 14.93 -6.32 23.68
N PHE A 354 15.72 -7.10 24.41
CA PHE A 354 16.70 -6.63 25.38
C PHE A 354 16.13 -5.82 26.55
N PHE A 355 14.79 -5.76 26.68
CA PHE A 355 14.17 -5.03 27.77
C PHE A 355 14.20 -5.86 29.07
N GLN A 356 14.60 -5.20 30.16
CA GLN A 356 14.60 -5.74 31.52
C GLN A 356 14.09 -4.70 32.47
N VAL A 357 13.37 -5.13 33.52
CA VAL A 357 12.93 -4.22 34.59
C VAL A 357 14.11 -4.00 35.55
N GLU A 358 14.59 -2.77 35.66
CA GLU A 358 15.80 -2.40 36.45
C GLU A 358 15.69 -2.72 37.95
N ASP A 359 14.47 -2.81 38.50
CA ASP A 359 14.18 -3.11 39.92
C ASP A 359 14.25 -4.61 40.26
N SER A 360 14.52 -5.51 39.31
CA SER A 360 14.58 -6.94 39.59
C SER A 360 15.92 -7.34 40.19
N MET A 361 15.84 -7.74 41.45
CA MET A 361 16.92 -8.16 42.36
C MET A 361 18.03 -8.99 41.72
N SER A 362 19.24 -8.68 42.20
CA SER A 362 20.52 -9.39 42.02
C SER A 362 21.12 -9.42 40.63
N LYS A 363 22.26 -8.74 40.51
CA LYS A 363 23.17 -8.74 39.34
C LYS A 363 23.73 -10.15 38.97
N THR A 364 23.39 -11.18 39.74
CA THR A 364 23.90 -12.55 39.59
C THR A 364 23.08 -13.43 38.65
N GLU A 365 21.81 -13.07 38.34
CA GLU A 365 20.94 -13.84 37.45
C GLU A 365 20.50 -13.03 36.21
N ALA A 366 21.42 -12.35 35.57
CA ALA A 366 21.11 -11.59 34.37
C ALA A 366 20.49 -12.46 33.28
N SER A 367 19.27 -12.15 32.89
CA SER A 367 18.60 -12.71 31.71
C SER A 367 18.99 -11.91 30.47
N THR A 368 18.78 -12.44 29.27
CA THR A 368 19.11 -11.78 28.01
C THR A 368 18.11 -10.67 27.64
N GLY A 369 16.87 -10.75 28.16
CA GLY A 369 15.75 -9.90 27.75
C GLY A 369 15.19 -10.25 26.37
N LEU A 370 15.54 -11.45 25.82
CA LEU A 370 15.10 -11.89 24.52
C LEU A 370 13.97 -12.95 24.58
N GLY A 371 13.93 -13.76 25.64
CA GLY A 371 13.03 -14.90 25.74
C GLY A 371 11.53 -14.53 25.55
N LEU A 372 11.03 -13.47 26.22
CA LEU A 372 9.64 -13.06 26.04
C LEU A 372 9.36 -12.44 24.66
N ALA A 373 10.33 -11.76 24.05
CA ALA A 373 10.21 -11.24 22.70
C ALA A 373 10.11 -12.40 21.69
N ILE A 374 10.94 -13.43 21.82
CA ILE A 374 10.91 -14.66 21.01
C ILE A 374 9.57 -15.39 21.22
N SER A 375 9.13 -15.52 22.47
CA SER A 375 7.85 -16.16 22.80
C SER A 375 6.68 -15.49 22.13
N LYS A 376 6.64 -14.14 22.13
CA LYS A 376 5.60 -13.36 21.46
C LYS A 376 5.58 -13.61 19.94
N GLU A 377 6.73 -13.62 19.31
CA GLU A 377 6.81 -13.84 17.87
C GLU A 377 6.42 -15.29 17.50
N PHE A 378 6.85 -16.29 18.25
CA PHE A 378 6.41 -17.67 17.99
C PHE A 378 4.90 -17.85 18.16
N VAL A 379 4.31 -17.29 19.22
CA VAL A 379 2.85 -17.30 19.40
C VAL A 379 2.14 -16.61 18.24
N LYS A 380 2.65 -15.46 17.80
CA LYS A 380 2.12 -14.73 16.63
C LYS A 380 2.24 -15.53 15.33
N MET A 381 3.34 -16.23 15.11
CA MET A 381 3.52 -17.13 13.95
C MET A 381 2.51 -18.28 13.93
N HIS A 382 2.01 -18.73 15.10
CA HIS A 382 0.92 -19.68 15.24
C HIS A 382 -0.48 -19.02 15.11
N GLY A 383 -0.55 -17.74 14.74
CA GLY A 383 -1.81 -16.98 14.66
C GLY A 383 -2.45 -16.72 16.02
N GLY A 384 -1.68 -16.82 17.10
CA GLY A 384 -2.09 -16.62 18.48
C GLY A 384 -1.74 -15.25 19.05
N GLU A 385 -2.03 -15.08 20.34
CA GLU A 385 -1.75 -13.89 21.11
C GLU A 385 -1.19 -14.26 22.49
N ILE A 386 -0.23 -13.47 23.00
CA ILE A 386 0.27 -13.56 24.35
C ILE A 386 0.03 -12.26 25.09
N SER A 387 -0.44 -12.36 26.32
CA SER A 387 -0.72 -11.20 27.18
C SER A 387 -0.27 -11.46 28.62
N VAL A 388 -0.17 -10.40 29.40
CA VAL A 388 0.23 -10.44 30.81
C VAL A 388 -0.76 -9.63 31.66
N ASP A 389 -1.15 -10.20 32.79
CA ASP A 389 -1.84 -9.50 33.86
C ASP A 389 -1.02 -9.64 35.14
N SER A 390 -0.60 -8.49 35.70
CA SER A 390 0.32 -8.45 36.82
C SER A 390 0.26 -7.11 37.56
N SER A 391 0.56 -7.14 38.82
CA SER A 391 0.84 -5.93 39.61
C SER A 391 1.98 -6.18 40.59
N LYS A 392 2.78 -5.12 40.88
CA LYS A 392 3.95 -5.24 41.77
C LYS A 392 3.53 -5.84 43.14
N GLY A 393 4.16 -6.95 43.52
CA GLY A 393 3.90 -7.67 44.77
C GLY A 393 2.78 -8.71 44.72
N ASN A 394 2.07 -8.88 43.59
CA ASN A 394 0.91 -9.79 43.51
C ASN A 394 1.10 -10.91 42.46
N GLY A 395 2.34 -11.21 42.07
CA GLY A 395 2.62 -12.22 41.08
C GLY A 395 2.29 -11.80 39.63
N THR A 396 2.38 -12.77 38.73
CA THR A 396 2.13 -12.53 37.29
C THR A 396 1.31 -13.67 36.71
N GLU A 397 0.35 -13.33 35.87
CA GLU A 397 -0.39 -14.30 35.04
C GLU A 397 -0.11 -14.02 33.55
N PHE A 398 0.58 -14.93 32.88
CA PHE A 398 0.70 -14.93 31.44
C PHE A 398 -0.43 -15.73 30.81
N THR A 399 -1.04 -15.19 29.76
CA THR A 399 -2.09 -15.86 28.99
C THR A 399 -1.65 -15.99 27.55
N ILE A 400 -1.64 -17.23 27.06
CA ILE A 400 -1.39 -17.58 25.65
C ILE A 400 -2.71 -18.03 25.05
N ILE A 401 -3.07 -17.45 23.90
CA ILE A 401 -4.26 -17.80 23.13
C ILE A 401 -3.81 -18.31 21.78
N LEU A 402 -4.18 -19.54 21.44
CA LEU A 402 -3.93 -20.18 20.15
C LEU A 402 -5.26 -20.48 19.46
N LYS A 403 -5.27 -20.64 18.15
CA LYS A 403 -6.46 -21.10 17.43
C LYS A 403 -6.62 -22.60 17.61
N SER A 404 -7.81 -23.03 17.96
CA SER A 404 -8.22 -24.43 17.88
C SER A 404 -8.76 -24.64 16.46
N GLU A 405 -8.01 -25.27 15.58
CA GLU A 405 -8.61 -25.82 14.37
C GLU A 405 -9.36 -27.07 14.77
N ASN A 406 -10.67 -26.94 15.01
CA ASN A 406 -11.55 -28.10 15.16
C ASN A 406 -11.58 -28.85 13.81
N TYR A 407 -11.33 -30.17 13.88
CA TYR A 407 -11.73 -31.12 12.84
C TYR A 407 -13.24 -31.26 12.79
#